data_b7ac0d7c23c4f6e7ae1f3032c3a118d9
#
_entry.id   b7ac0d7c23c4f6e7ae1f3032c3a118d9
#
_cell.length_a   1.000
_cell.length_b   1.000
_cell.length_c   1.000
_cell.angle_alpha   90.00
_cell.angle_beta   90.00
_cell.angle_gamma   90.00
#
_symmetry.space_group_name_H-M   'P 1'
#
loop_
_entity.id
_entity.type
_entity.pdbx_description
1 polymer ?
#
loop_
_entity_poly.entity_id
_entity_poly.type
_entity_poly.pdbx_seq_one_letter_code
_entity_poly.pdbx_strand_id
1 'polypeptide(L)'
;VLMRKSDDGASVPKWLAWVAVALSVVLVAVMAHSYTMAARPAWDSALWILYVLGNACVLGPATFALLSALAAGGPRDQPAERAADAGAPAGRTPLVGAAANALATLAFAAFLQLSAGSFADVGLYFDPTHPTKAMADAAATVASQAPLLWLGAVAVGAIVPLAAAFLGRRTGNWKLWVPVAIAAALVGAVCMRVVFYNLGLSVFMFY
;
A
#
# COMPACT_ATOMS: atom_id res chain seq x y z
N VAL A 1 -8.58 -3.28 -32.13
CA VAL A 1 -8.37 -4.65 -32.65
C VAL A 1 -8.35 -5.69 -31.52
N LEU A 2 -8.05 -5.30 -30.26
CA LEU A 2 -7.97 -6.22 -29.12
C LEU A 2 -9.28 -6.39 -28.33
N MET A 3 -10.29 -5.56 -28.59
CA MET A 3 -11.62 -5.70 -28.02
C MET A 3 -12.51 -6.46 -29.00
N ARG A 4 -12.89 -7.67 -28.64
CA ARG A 4 -13.92 -8.41 -29.36
C ARG A 4 -15.27 -7.88 -28.91
N LYS A 5 -16.07 -7.30 -29.83
CA LYS A 5 -17.47 -7.02 -29.54
C LYS A 5 -18.16 -8.35 -29.36
N SER A 6 -18.59 -8.64 -28.15
CA SER A 6 -19.58 -9.66 -27.84
C SER A 6 -20.97 -9.05 -28.07
N ASP A 7 -21.97 -9.85 -28.33
CA ASP A 7 -23.37 -9.38 -28.49
C ASP A 7 -23.88 -8.65 -27.24
N ASP A 8 -23.19 -8.81 -26.09
CA ASP A 8 -23.45 -8.18 -24.79
C ASP A 8 -22.55 -6.99 -24.44
N GLY A 9 -21.77 -6.46 -25.39
CA GLY A 9 -20.82 -5.37 -25.17
C GLY A 9 -19.36 -5.76 -25.35
N ALA A 10 -18.44 -4.81 -25.17
CA ALA A 10 -17.00 -5.05 -25.32
C ALA A 10 -16.48 -5.95 -24.20
N SER A 11 -16.06 -7.16 -24.50
CA SER A 11 -15.40 -8.06 -23.56
C SER A 11 -13.89 -8.07 -23.77
N VAL A 12 -13.13 -7.94 -22.69
CA VAL A 12 -11.66 -8.07 -22.71
C VAL A 12 -11.33 -9.57 -22.67
N PRO A 13 -10.47 -10.09 -23.57
CA PRO A 13 -10.01 -11.47 -23.50
C PRO A 13 -9.33 -11.76 -22.14
N LYS A 14 -9.62 -12.91 -21.53
CA LYS A 14 -9.08 -13.29 -20.21
C LYS A 14 -7.55 -13.25 -20.17
N TRP A 15 -6.87 -13.70 -21.23
CA TRP A 15 -5.42 -13.66 -21.28
C TRP A 15 -4.85 -12.24 -21.19
N LEU A 16 -5.52 -11.25 -21.83
CA LEU A 16 -5.10 -9.85 -21.80
C LEU A 16 -5.28 -9.26 -20.40
N ALA A 17 -6.35 -9.64 -19.69
CA ALA A 17 -6.55 -9.26 -18.29
C ALA A 17 -5.42 -9.81 -17.39
N TRP A 18 -5.02 -11.08 -17.57
CA TRP A 18 -3.92 -11.66 -16.83
C TRP A 18 -2.57 -11.01 -17.14
N VAL A 19 -2.31 -10.68 -18.41
CA VAL A 19 -1.11 -9.92 -18.82
C VAL A 19 -1.10 -8.55 -18.15
N ALA A 20 -2.22 -7.84 -18.14
CA ALA A 20 -2.34 -6.54 -17.49
C ALA A 20 -2.07 -6.63 -15.98
N VAL A 21 -2.61 -7.65 -15.30
CA VAL A 21 -2.33 -7.90 -13.87
C VAL A 21 -0.85 -8.18 -13.64
N ALA A 22 -0.24 -9.08 -14.43
CA ALA A 22 1.17 -9.40 -14.29
C ALA A 22 2.07 -8.16 -14.50
N LEU A 23 1.82 -7.38 -15.54
CA LEU A 23 2.56 -6.14 -15.81
C LEU A 23 2.38 -5.11 -14.69
N SER A 24 1.18 -4.98 -14.13
CA SER A 24 0.92 -4.08 -13.00
C SER A 24 1.69 -4.49 -11.75
N VAL A 25 1.73 -5.80 -11.44
CA VAL A 25 2.50 -6.31 -10.30
C VAL A 25 3.99 -6.08 -10.51
N VAL A 26 4.51 -6.37 -11.70
CA VAL A 26 5.93 -6.13 -12.05
C VAL A 26 6.26 -4.65 -11.93
N LEU A 27 5.41 -3.76 -12.47
CA LEU A 27 5.61 -2.31 -12.39
C LEU A 27 5.71 -1.84 -10.94
N VAL A 28 4.78 -2.24 -10.10
CA VAL A 28 4.77 -1.86 -8.67
C VAL A 28 6.00 -2.42 -7.95
N ALA A 29 6.39 -3.67 -8.23
CA ALA A 29 7.57 -4.29 -7.63
C ALA A 29 8.88 -3.59 -8.06
N VAL A 30 9.02 -3.25 -9.33
CA VAL A 30 10.19 -2.53 -9.86
C VAL A 30 10.26 -1.12 -9.27
N MET A 31 9.13 -0.40 -9.20
CA MET A 31 9.08 0.91 -8.54
C MET A 31 9.50 0.83 -7.07
N ALA A 32 9.01 -0.16 -6.34
CA ALA A 32 9.38 -0.35 -4.94
C ALA A 32 10.86 -0.74 -4.80
N HIS A 33 11.35 -1.63 -5.66
CA HIS A 33 12.75 -2.07 -5.67
C HIS A 33 13.72 -0.93 -5.97
N SER A 34 13.33 0.08 -6.76
CA SER A 34 14.20 1.22 -7.07
C SER A 34 14.61 2.03 -5.83
N TYR A 35 13.92 1.87 -4.72
CA TYR A 35 14.26 2.49 -3.43
C TYR A 35 15.13 1.59 -2.54
N THR A 36 15.28 0.30 -2.85
CA THR A 36 16.13 -0.58 -2.04
C THR A 36 17.59 -0.29 -2.33
N MET A 37 18.35 0.08 -1.30
CA MET A 37 19.78 0.36 -1.44
C MET A 37 20.52 0.08 -0.14
N ALA A 38 21.61 -0.66 -0.22
CA ALA A 38 22.44 -1.04 0.91
C ALA A 38 23.01 0.17 1.68
N ALA A 39 23.19 1.32 1.00
CA ALA A 39 23.63 2.56 1.63
C ALA A 39 22.61 3.13 2.64
N ARG A 40 21.39 2.66 2.63
CA ARG A 40 20.30 3.11 3.53
C ARG A 40 19.63 1.90 4.16
N PRO A 41 20.11 1.43 5.31
CA PRO A 41 19.66 0.17 5.91
C PRO A 41 18.16 0.08 6.14
N ALA A 42 17.49 1.18 6.50
CA ALA A 42 16.04 1.21 6.68
C ALA A 42 15.26 1.02 5.35
N TRP A 43 15.90 1.29 4.20
CA TRP A 43 15.31 1.12 2.88
C TRP A 43 15.67 -0.24 2.25
N ASP A 44 16.76 -0.86 2.71
CA ASP A 44 17.25 -2.13 2.15
C ASP A 44 16.49 -3.32 2.72
N SER A 45 15.22 -3.42 2.36
CA SER A 45 14.36 -4.51 2.81
C SER A 45 13.33 -4.90 1.76
N ALA A 46 13.22 -6.21 1.52
CA ALA A 46 12.14 -6.77 0.70
C ALA A 46 10.74 -6.49 1.29
N LEU A 47 10.65 -6.25 2.61
CA LEU A 47 9.40 -5.90 3.26
C LEU A 47 8.83 -4.56 2.78
N TRP A 48 9.68 -3.64 2.33
CA TRP A 48 9.24 -2.43 1.65
C TRP A 48 8.47 -2.74 0.36
N ILE A 49 8.98 -3.67 -0.45
CA ILE A 49 8.32 -4.10 -1.69
C ILE A 49 6.96 -4.73 -1.36
N LEU A 50 6.92 -5.60 -0.35
CA LEU A 50 5.68 -6.23 0.11
C LEU A 50 4.68 -5.21 0.65
N TYR A 51 5.14 -4.19 1.37
CA TYR A 51 4.31 -3.09 1.85
C TYR A 51 3.67 -2.32 0.67
N VAL A 52 4.44 -1.95 -0.34
CA VAL A 52 3.92 -1.22 -1.53
C VAL A 52 2.92 -2.09 -2.30
N LEU A 53 3.20 -3.39 -2.47
CA LEU A 53 2.25 -4.34 -3.06
C LEU A 53 0.98 -4.49 -2.21
N GLY A 54 1.11 -4.53 -0.89
CA GLY A 54 -0.02 -4.55 0.05
C GLY A 54 -0.95 -3.34 -0.14
N ASN A 55 -0.38 -2.14 -0.28
CA ASN A 55 -1.17 -0.94 -0.60
C ASN A 55 -1.91 -1.05 -1.93
N ALA A 56 -1.27 -1.61 -2.96
CA ALA A 56 -1.93 -1.85 -4.24
C ALA A 56 -3.09 -2.86 -4.09
N CYS A 57 -2.92 -3.88 -3.24
CA CYS A 57 -3.95 -4.89 -2.97
C CYS A 57 -5.16 -4.34 -2.21
N VAL A 58 -5.01 -3.32 -1.38
CA VAL A 58 -6.16 -2.69 -0.71
C VAL A 58 -6.81 -1.64 -1.59
N LEU A 59 -6.04 -0.79 -2.26
CA LEU A 59 -6.57 0.31 -3.06
C LEU A 59 -7.24 -0.17 -4.36
N GLY A 60 -6.68 -1.17 -5.04
CA GLY A 60 -7.21 -1.69 -6.30
C GLY A 60 -8.64 -2.23 -6.16
N PRO A 61 -8.89 -3.26 -5.35
CA PRO A 61 -10.23 -3.80 -5.14
C PRO A 61 -11.22 -2.79 -4.54
N ALA A 62 -10.75 -1.91 -3.63
CA ALA A 62 -11.59 -0.88 -3.05
C ALA A 62 -12.04 0.13 -4.11
N THR A 63 -11.12 0.61 -4.95
CA THR A 63 -11.45 1.54 -6.05
C THR A 63 -12.41 0.88 -7.05
N PHE A 64 -12.17 -0.38 -7.41
CA PHE A 64 -13.08 -1.11 -8.28
C PHE A 64 -14.49 -1.24 -7.67
N ALA A 65 -14.59 -1.57 -6.40
CA ALA A 65 -15.87 -1.66 -5.69
C ALA A 65 -16.59 -0.32 -5.63
N LEU A 66 -15.87 0.78 -5.43
CA LEU A 66 -16.44 2.13 -5.45
C LEU A 66 -17.00 2.49 -6.83
N LEU A 67 -16.19 2.30 -7.88
CA LEU A 67 -16.60 2.61 -9.25
C LEU A 67 -17.81 1.77 -9.66
N SER A 68 -17.83 0.48 -9.32
CA SER A 68 -18.97 -0.41 -9.58
C SER A 68 -20.23 0.06 -8.86
N ALA A 69 -20.11 0.50 -7.59
CA ALA A 69 -21.23 1.02 -6.81
C ALA A 69 -21.77 2.35 -7.36
N LEU A 70 -20.91 3.21 -7.90
CA LEU A 70 -21.30 4.47 -8.55
C LEU A 70 -21.94 4.22 -9.90
N ALA A 71 -21.40 3.32 -10.70
CA ALA A 71 -21.95 2.95 -12.02
C ALA A 71 -23.33 2.31 -11.91
N ALA A 72 -23.59 1.51 -10.87
CA ALA A 72 -24.90 0.93 -10.61
C ALA A 72 -25.98 1.96 -10.23
N GLY A 73 -25.61 3.18 -9.88
CA GLY A 73 -26.54 4.30 -9.62
C GLY A 73 -26.94 5.12 -10.85
N GLY A 74 -26.49 4.77 -12.05
CA GLY A 74 -26.89 5.37 -13.32
C GLY A 74 -28.34 5.03 -13.72
N PRO A 75 -28.87 5.61 -14.82
CA PRO A 75 -30.26 5.40 -15.24
C PRO A 75 -30.61 3.91 -15.28
N ARG A 76 -31.81 3.60 -14.79
CA ARG A 76 -32.34 2.25 -14.48
C ARG A 76 -32.45 1.23 -15.61
N ASP A 77 -31.85 1.48 -16.77
CA ASP A 77 -31.99 0.63 -17.96
C ASP A 77 -30.89 -0.43 -18.16
N GLN A 78 -29.97 -0.56 -17.21
CA GLN A 78 -29.06 -1.70 -17.20
C GLN A 78 -29.34 -2.56 -15.97
N PRO A 79 -29.73 -3.84 -16.17
CA PRO A 79 -30.13 -4.69 -15.07
C PRO A 79 -29.01 -4.84 -14.04
N ALA A 80 -29.35 -4.66 -12.78
CA ALA A 80 -28.51 -4.96 -11.60
C ALA A 80 -27.98 -6.41 -11.60
N GLU A 81 -28.58 -7.28 -12.41
CA GLU A 81 -28.16 -8.66 -12.69
C GLU A 81 -26.75 -8.74 -13.29
N ARG A 82 -26.35 -7.78 -14.14
CA ARG A 82 -24.99 -7.80 -14.76
C ARG A 82 -23.88 -7.50 -13.75
N ALA A 83 -24.15 -6.74 -12.71
CA ALA A 83 -23.18 -6.51 -11.64
C ALA A 83 -23.06 -7.74 -10.71
N ALA A 84 -24.14 -8.52 -10.59
CA ALA A 84 -24.15 -9.80 -9.86
C ALA A 84 -23.52 -10.92 -10.70
N ASP A 85 -23.77 -10.96 -12.02
CA ASP A 85 -23.20 -11.94 -12.96
C ASP A 85 -21.73 -11.68 -13.30
N ALA A 86 -21.22 -10.47 -13.09
CA ALA A 86 -19.78 -10.18 -13.20
C ALA A 86 -18.96 -10.94 -12.15
N GLY A 87 -19.59 -11.88 -11.40
CA GLY A 87 -18.88 -12.85 -10.56
C GLY A 87 -17.96 -12.19 -9.54
N ALA A 88 -18.23 -10.92 -9.24
CA ALA A 88 -17.47 -10.28 -8.20
C ALA A 88 -17.77 -11.04 -6.91
N PRO A 89 -16.77 -11.70 -6.32
CA PRO A 89 -16.88 -12.10 -4.93
C PRO A 89 -16.87 -10.79 -4.11
N ALA A 90 -17.99 -10.07 -4.17
CA ALA A 90 -18.18 -8.69 -3.78
C ALA A 90 -17.80 -8.38 -2.32
N GLY A 91 -17.43 -9.39 -1.57
CA GLY A 91 -17.02 -9.23 -0.18
C GLY A 91 -15.69 -9.86 0.18
N ARG A 92 -15.14 -10.75 -0.65
CA ARG A 92 -13.89 -11.45 -0.31
C ARG A 92 -12.67 -10.70 -0.80
N THR A 93 -12.68 -10.16 -2.00
CA THR A 93 -11.52 -9.51 -2.62
C THR A 93 -11.06 -8.25 -1.86
N PRO A 94 -11.95 -7.31 -1.48
CA PRO A 94 -11.55 -6.17 -0.65
C PRO A 94 -11.02 -6.59 0.73
N LEU A 95 -11.62 -7.63 1.34
CA LEU A 95 -11.17 -8.12 2.64
C LEU A 95 -9.78 -8.77 2.55
N VAL A 96 -9.54 -9.61 1.54
CA VAL A 96 -8.24 -10.24 1.32
C VAL A 96 -7.17 -9.19 1.02
N GLY A 97 -7.48 -8.21 0.19
CA GLY A 97 -6.58 -7.10 -0.11
C GLY A 97 -6.23 -6.27 1.13
N ALA A 98 -7.23 -5.94 1.95
CA ALA A 98 -7.02 -5.22 3.21
C ALA A 98 -6.22 -6.05 4.23
N ALA A 99 -6.43 -7.36 4.30
CA ALA A 99 -5.65 -8.26 5.15
C ALA A 99 -4.19 -8.35 4.68
N ALA A 100 -3.96 -8.47 3.38
CA ALA A 100 -2.61 -8.48 2.80
C ALA A 100 -1.88 -7.15 3.09
N ASN A 101 -2.56 -6.01 2.94
CA ASN A 101 -2.01 -4.71 3.31
C ASN A 101 -1.67 -4.63 4.80
N ALA A 102 -2.57 -5.09 5.67
CA ALA A 102 -2.36 -5.04 7.12
C ALA A 102 -1.14 -5.89 7.53
N LEU A 103 -1.02 -7.10 6.99
CA LEU A 103 0.13 -7.98 7.27
C LEU A 103 1.43 -7.37 6.76
N ALA A 104 1.46 -6.85 5.54
CA ALA A 104 2.65 -6.24 4.96
C ALA A 104 3.07 -4.96 5.72
N THR A 105 2.10 -4.12 6.10
CA THR A 105 2.34 -2.91 6.88
C THR A 105 2.89 -3.25 8.26
N LEU A 106 2.28 -4.23 8.96
CA LEU A 106 2.77 -4.68 10.27
C LEU A 106 4.17 -5.28 10.19
N ALA A 107 4.44 -6.11 9.18
CA ALA A 107 5.75 -6.72 9.01
C ALA A 107 6.83 -5.66 8.76
N PHE A 108 6.56 -4.67 7.91
CA PHE A 108 7.51 -3.59 7.64
C PHE A 108 7.67 -2.65 8.84
N ALA A 109 6.59 -2.31 9.55
CA ALA A 109 6.66 -1.51 10.77
C ALA A 109 7.47 -2.21 11.88
N ALA A 110 7.24 -3.52 12.07
CA ALA A 110 8.01 -4.33 13.00
C ALA A 110 9.49 -4.40 12.61
N PHE A 111 9.79 -4.57 11.33
CA PHE A 111 11.17 -4.53 10.84
C PHE A 111 11.85 -3.20 11.20
N LEU A 112 11.23 -2.06 10.90
CA LEU A 112 11.80 -0.75 11.22
C LEU A 112 12.03 -0.58 12.72
N GLN A 113 11.11 -1.04 13.56
CA GLN A 113 11.21 -0.91 15.00
C GLN A 113 12.25 -1.84 15.62
N LEU A 114 12.28 -3.11 15.18
CA LEU A 114 13.19 -4.13 15.73
C LEU A 114 14.63 -3.94 15.23
N SER A 115 14.79 -3.41 14.00
CA SER A 115 16.09 -3.15 13.39
C SER A 115 16.71 -1.81 13.81
N ALA A 116 16.01 -1.02 14.64
CA ALA A 116 16.50 0.31 15.06
C ALA A 116 17.92 0.24 15.67
N GLY A 117 18.22 -0.80 16.44
CA GLY A 117 19.56 -1.02 17.02
C GLY A 117 20.63 -1.34 15.97
N SER A 118 20.28 -2.01 14.87
CA SER A 118 21.23 -2.30 13.77
C SER A 118 21.48 -1.09 12.88
N PHE A 119 20.65 -0.06 12.97
CA PHE A 119 20.87 1.22 12.27
C PHE A 119 21.79 2.17 13.06
N ALA A 120 22.20 1.80 14.27
CA ALA A 120 23.04 2.64 15.14
C ALA A 120 24.38 3.01 14.50
N ASP A 121 24.92 2.16 13.61
CA ASP A 121 26.15 2.43 12.89
C ASP A 121 25.98 3.46 11.77
N VAL A 122 24.74 3.77 11.40
CA VAL A 122 24.42 4.84 10.43
C VAL A 122 24.60 6.18 11.12
N GLY A 123 25.63 6.88 10.81
CA GLY A 123 25.94 8.16 11.47
C GLY A 123 27.25 8.13 12.28
N LEU A 124 27.89 6.96 12.36
CA LEU A 124 29.26 6.88 12.85
C LEU A 124 30.28 7.40 11.81
N TYR A 125 29.83 7.67 10.60
CA TYR A 125 30.70 8.22 9.56
C TYR A 125 31.07 9.66 9.89
N PHE A 126 32.34 9.89 10.11
CA PHE A 126 32.93 11.20 10.29
C PHE A 126 33.11 11.88 8.94
N ASP A 127 32.42 12.99 8.72
CA ASP A 127 32.66 13.83 7.54
C ASP A 127 33.77 14.83 7.85
N PRO A 128 34.98 14.66 7.33
CA PRO A 128 36.09 15.56 7.58
C PRO A 128 35.86 16.98 7.01
N THR A 129 34.94 17.14 6.07
CA THR A 129 34.60 18.45 5.48
C THR A 129 33.62 19.24 6.35
N HIS A 130 32.88 18.55 7.23
CA HIS A 130 31.90 19.15 8.14
C HIS A 130 32.05 18.54 9.55
N PRO A 131 33.19 18.75 10.23
CA PRO A 131 33.50 18.05 11.49
C PRO A 131 32.59 18.48 12.65
N THR A 132 31.86 19.58 12.53
CA THR A 132 30.91 20.09 13.53
C THR A 132 29.48 19.62 13.33
N LYS A 133 29.19 18.91 12.23
CA LYS A 133 27.86 18.38 11.96
C LYS A 133 27.56 17.26 12.94
N ALA A 134 26.48 17.43 13.72
CA ALA A 134 26.01 16.40 14.63
C ALA A 134 25.69 15.12 13.84
N MET A 135 26.18 13.99 14.34
CA MET A 135 25.87 12.69 13.77
C MET A 135 24.42 12.36 14.08
N ALA A 136 23.73 11.78 13.10
CA ALA A 136 22.34 11.37 13.31
C ALA A 136 22.29 10.13 14.20
N ASP A 137 21.54 10.19 15.29
CA ASP A 137 21.19 9.02 16.06
C ASP A 137 20.02 8.31 15.37
N ALA A 138 20.33 7.21 14.69
CA ALA A 138 19.35 6.44 13.95
C ALA A 138 18.28 5.83 14.86
N ALA A 139 18.66 5.36 16.05
CA ALA A 139 17.71 4.81 17.01
C ALA A 139 16.76 5.88 17.57
N ALA A 140 17.26 7.05 17.90
CA ALA A 140 16.43 8.18 18.31
C ALA A 140 15.51 8.66 17.17
N THR A 141 16.01 8.67 15.93
CA THR A 141 15.20 9.01 14.76
C THR A 141 14.06 8.00 14.57
N VAL A 142 14.32 6.70 14.66
CA VAL A 142 13.27 5.67 14.59
C VAL A 142 12.25 5.85 15.72
N ALA A 143 12.70 6.09 16.94
CA ALA A 143 11.83 6.33 18.09
C ALA A 143 10.94 7.56 17.90
N SER A 144 11.47 8.64 17.34
CA SER A 144 10.70 9.85 17.07
C SER A 144 9.61 9.66 16.00
N GLN A 145 9.78 8.71 15.09
CA GLN A 145 8.80 8.37 14.06
C GLN A 145 7.73 7.37 14.55
N ALA A 146 7.88 6.78 15.75
CA ALA A 146 6.97 5.76 16.25
C ALA A 146 5.49 6.19 16.26
N PRO A 147 5.09 7.41 16.65
CA PRO A 147 3.68 7.82 16.56
C PRO A 147 3.15 7.80 15.13
N LEU A 148 3.92 8.30 14.17
CA LEU A 148 3.50 8.33 12.77
C LEU A 148 3.43 6.93 12.17
N LEU A 149 4.36 6.06 12.57
CA LEU A 149 4.42 4.66 12.16
C LEU A 149 3.22 3.88 12.72
N TRP A 150 3.01 3.91 14.04
CA TRP A 150 2.00 3.06 14.68
C TRP A 150 0.59 3.62 14.59
N LEU A 151 0.39 4.92 14.81
CA LEU A 151 -0.94 5.52 14.71
C LEU A 151 -1.30 5.84 13.26
N GLY A 152 -0.38 6.43 12.49
CA GLY A 152 -0.64 6.82 11.11
C GLY A 152 -0.66 5.63 10.16
N ALA A 153 0.46 4.93 10.03
CA ALA A 153 0.56 3.87 9.03
C ALA A 153 -0.13 2.57 9.46
N VAL A 154 0.04 2.12 10.71
CA VAL A 154 -0.53 0.84 11.16
C VAL A 154 -2.00 1.02 11.55
N ALA A 155 -2.34 1.89 12.51
CA ALA A 155 -3.72 1.99 12.98
C ALA A 155 -4.63 2.56 11.87
N VAL A 156 -4.30 3.71 11.30
CA VAL A 156 -5.14 4.32 10.26
C VAL A 156 -4.96 3.62 8.92
N GLY A 157 -3.72 3.39 8.46
CA GLY A 157 -3.46 2.88 7.12
C GLY A 157 -3.68 1.38 6.91
N ALA A 158 -3.69 0.58 7.98
CA ALA A 158 -3.85 -0.85 7.87
C ALA A 158 -5.10 -1.38 8.61
N ILE A 159 -5.29 -1.02 9.89
CA ILE A 159 -6.40 -1.55 10.68
C ILE A 159 -7.74 -0.96 10.23
N VAL A 160 -7.82 0.34 9.98
CA VAL A 160 -9.08 0.97 9.54
C VAL A 160 -9.56 0.40 8.19
N PRO A 161 -8.73 0.26 7.12
CA PRO A 161 -9.17 -0.37 5.89
C PRO A 161 -9.63 -1.82 6.08
N LEU A 162 -8.96 -2.59 6.94
CA LEU A 162 -9.34 -3.96 7.26
C LEU A 162 -10.71 -4.00 7.95
N ALA A 163 -10.93 -3.15 8.94
CA ALA A 163 -12.20 -3.02 9.64
C ALA A 163 -13.32 -2.55 8.68
N ALA A 164 -13.04 -1.57 7.83
CA ALA A 164 -14.00 -1.09 6.83
C ALA A 164 -14.38 -2.18 5.82
N ALA A 165 -13.40 -2.98 5.33
CA ALA A 165 -13.67 -4.10 4.45
C ALA A 165 -14.51 -5.19 5.13
N PHE A 166 -14.23 -5.48 6.41
CA PHE A 166 -15.02 -6.41 7.21
C PHE A 166 -16.45 -5.92 7.44
N LEU A 167 -16.62 -4.66 7.82
CA LEU A 167 -17.93 -4.05 8.04
C LEU A 167 -18.72 -3.92 6.74
N GLY A 168 -18.06 -3.55 5.64
CA GLY A 168 -18.65 -3.51 4.31
C GLY A 168 -19.20 -4.87 3.89
N ARG A 169 -18.44 -5.94 4.15
CA ARG A 169 -18.88 -7.32 3.90
C ARG A 169 -20.05 -7.73 4.80
N ARG A 170 -20.02 -7.34 6.09
CA ARG A 170 -21.05 -7.74 7.07
C ARG A 170 -22.37 -6.98 6.86
N THR A 171 -22.29 -5.69 6.54
CA THR A 171 -23.47 -4.82 6.41
C THR A 171 -24.00 -4.70 4.98
N GLY A 172 -23.20 -5.10 3.98
CA GLY A 172 -23.51 -4.87 2.56
C GLY A 172 -23.40 -3.41 2.12
N ASN A 173 -23.10 -2.47 3.03
CA ASN A 173 -23.05 -1.03 2.72
C ASN A 173 -21.68 -0.60 2.19
N TRP A 174 -21.34 -1.06 1.01
CA TRP A 174 -20.06 -0.76 0.36
C TRP A 174 -19.91 0.72 -0.02
N LYS A 175 -21.03 1.43 -0.27
CA LYS A 175 -21.02 2.86 -0.59
C LYS A 175 -20.43 3.71 0.54
N LEU A 176 -20.59 3.27 1.79
CA LEU A 176 -20.05 3.95 2.96
C LEU A 176 -18.61 3.46 3.27
N TRP A 177 -18.41 2.13 3.31
CA TRP A 177 -17.16 1.58 3.84
C TRP A 177 -16.00 1.62 2.87
N VAL A 178 -16.25 1.61 1.56
CA VAL A 178 -15.16 1.70 0.56
C VAL A 178 -14.47 3.06 0.55
N PRO A 179 -15.17 4.20 0.52
CA PRO A 179 -14.51 5.51 0.65
C PRO A 179 -13.69 5.64 1.94
N VAL A 180 -14.20 5.11 3.06
CA VAL A 180 -13.47 5.09 4.34
C VAL A 180 -12.19 4.28 4.22
N ALA A 181 -12.25 3.08 3.62
CA ALA A 181 -11.07 2.24 3.41
C ALA A 181 -10.03 2.91 2.52
N ILE A 182 -10.45 3.55 1.42
CA ILE A 182 -9.56 4.26 0.50
C ILE A 182 -8.90 5.45 1.20
N ALA A 183 -9.68 6.30 1.85
CA ALA A 183 -9.17 7.49 2.53
C ALA A 183 -8.17 7.11 3.63
N ALA A 184 -8.50 6.11 4.45
CA ALA A 184 -7.63 5.63 5.51
C ALA A 184 -6.34 5.01 4.96
N ALA A 185 -6.42 4.19 3.90
CA ALA A 185 -5.24 3.62 3.25
C ALA A 185 -4.32 4.70 2.67
N LEU A 186 -4.87 5.74 2.04
CA LEU A 186 -4.09 6.87 1.51
C LEU A 186 -3.41 7.66 2.63
N VAL A 187 -4.12 7.98 3.70
CA VAL A 187 -3.53 8.66 4.87
C VAL A 187 -2.39 7.83 5.46
N GLY A 188 -2.61 6.53 5.63
CA GLY A 188 -1.58 5.62 6.13
C GLY A 188 -0.37 5.52 5.20
N ALA A 189 -0.60 5.50 3.88
CA ALA A 189 0.47 5.49 2.88
C ALA A 189 1.32 6.78 2.94
N VAL A 190 0.68 7.95 3.14
CA VAL A 190 1.40 9.22 3.34
C VAL A 190 2.22 9.17 4.62
N CYS A 191 1.62 8.74 5.75
CA CYS A 191 2.34 8.60 7.02
C CYS A 191 3.56 7.69 6.90
N MET A 192 3.40 6.51 6.29
CA MET A 192 4.53 5.59 6.07
C MET A 192 5.57 6.19 5.13
N ARG A 193 5.17 6.95 4.12
CA ARG A 193 6.11 7.60 3.21
C ARG A 193 6.94 8.66 3.93
N VAL A 194 6.34 9.43 4.83
CA VAL A 194 7.07 10.38 5.69
C VAL A 194 8.08 9.66 6.58
N VAL A 195 7.65 8.59 7.26
CA VAL A 195 8.54 7.73 8.05
C VAL A 195 9.68 7.20 7.21
N PHE A 196 9.38 6.64 6.04
CA PHE A 196 10.36 6.08 5.13
C PHE A 196 11.42 7.10 4.72
N TYR A 197 11.05 8.32 4.35
CA TYR A 197 12.01 9.34 3.98
C TYR A 197 12.80 9.87 5.18
N ASN A 198 12.19 10.03 6.35
CA ASN A 198 12.89 10.45 7.55
C ASN A 198 13.93 9.42 8.02
N LEU A 199 13.67 8.13 7.76
CA LEU A 199 14.60 7.04 8.05
C LEU A 199 15.61 6.78 6.93
N GLY A 200 15.59 7.56 5.87
CA GLY A 200 16.53 7.45 4.74
C GLY A 200 17.94 7.92 5.07
N LEU A 201 18.44 7.62 6.28
CA LEU A 201 19.80 7.94 6.71
C LEU A 201 20.80 7.09 5.94
N SER A 202 21.82 7.72 5.39
CA SER A 202 22.85 7.03 4.61
C SER A 202 24.03 6.61 5.47
N VAL A 203 24.54 5.39 5.21
CA VAL A 203 25.83 4.94 5.79
C VAL A 203 26.99 5.72 5.19
N PHE A 204 26.82 6.19 3.97
CA PHE A 204 27.81 7.02 3.27
C PHE A 204 27.31 8.45 3.21
N MET A 205 27.90 9.32 4.01
CA MET A 205 27.60 10.75 4.00
C MET A 205 28.42 11.49 2.94
N PHE A 206 28.26 11.11 1.68
CA PHE A 206 28.97 11.77 0.59
C PHE A 206 28.22 12.96 -0.04
N TYR A 207 27.10 13.39 0.51
CA TYR A 207 26.33 14.46 -0.11
C TYR A 207 25.60 15.33 0.91
#